data_37b97fec50fdad314c6f543ee99fcf31
#
_entry.id   37b97fec50fdad314c6f543ee99fcf31
#
_cell.length_a   1.000
_cell.length_b   1.000
_cell.length_c   1.000
_cell.angle_alpha   90.00
_cell.angle_beta   90.00
_cell.angle_gamma   90.00
#
_symmetry.space_group_name_H-M   'P 1'
#
loop_
_entity.id
_entity.type
_entity.pdbx_description
1 polymer ?
#
loop_
_entity_poly.entity_id
_entity_poly.type
_entity_poly.pdbx_seq_one_letter_code
_entity_poly.pdbx_strand_id
1 'polypeptide(L)'
;MTARIIDGKQLAQQIRNDIANKVKERVAKGLSIPGLAVIQVGSDPASKIYVQNKQKACDEVGFASFAYDFPQSTTEALLTLIDELNERKDVHGILVQLPLPDNIDKTKVLERIHPSKDVDGFHPYNIGHLLQRDPILRPCTPYGVVKMLQSTGVNLSGLNATVVGASSIVGRPMALELLLLGCTTTITHSRTIDLAKHVSNADIVVAGVGIANYVKGEWIKPGAIVIDVGINRLPNGKLAGDVEFETAVERAGWITPVPGGVGPMTVAMLMSNTLEACEKFSH
;
A
#
# COMPACT_ATOMS: atom_id res chain seq x y z
N MET A 1 17.34 12.23 21.53
CA MET A 1 15.97 11.80 21.91
C MET A 1 15.62 10.66 21.00
N THR A 2 15.15 9.54 21.52
CA THR A 2 14.73 8.41 20.67
C THR A 2 13.42 8.76 19.96
N ALA A 3 13.30 8.41 18.69
CA ALA A 3 12.11 8.66 17.88
C ALA A 3 10.85 8.02 18.48
N ARG A 4 9.70 8.64 18.28
CA ARG A 4 8.40 8.02 18.54
C ARG A 4 8.11 6.98 17.46
N ILE A 5 7.64 5.82 17.88
CA ILE A 5 7.30 4.73 16.94
C ILE A 5 5.90 4.94 16.38
N ILE A 6 5.78 4.88 15.06
CA ILE A 6 4.47 4.84 14.38
C ILE A 6 4.05 3.38 14.27
N ASP A 7 3.17 2.94 15.18
CA ASP A 7 2.68 1.56 15.21
C ASP A 7 1.61 1.32 14.13
N GLY A 8 2.08 0.85 12.97
CA GLY A 8 1.19 0.54 11.85
C GLY A 8 0.28 -0.66 12.10
N LYS A 9 0.69 -1.60 12.96
CA LYS A 9 -0.15 -2.75 13.33
C LYS A 9 -1.36 -2.31 14.15
N GLN A 10 -1.13 -1.45 15.15
CA GLN A 10 -2.22 -0.91 15.97
C GLN A 10 -3.19 -0.07 15.13
N LEU A 11 -2.66 0.83 14.30
CA LEU A 11 -3.47 1.69 13.44
C LEU A 11 -4.28 0.89 12.42
N ALA A 12 -3.66 -0.12 11.78
CA ALA A 12 -4.34 -1.03 10.88
C ALA A 12 -5.48 -1.80 11.56
N GLN A 13 -5.28 -2.23 12.81
CA GLN A 13 -6.33 -2.91 13.58
C GLN A 13 -7.51 -1.99 13.87
N GLN A 14 -7.27 -0.73 14.24
CA GLN A 14 -8.33 0.25 14.46
C GLN A 14 -9.16 0.45 13.19
N ILE A 15 -8.49 0.63 12.03
CA ILE A 15 -9.19 0.79 10.74
C ILE A 15 -10.02 -0.44 10.39
N ARG A 16 -9.49 -1.66 10.59
CA ARG A 16 -10.27 -2.89 10.34
C ARG A 16 -11.47 -3.02 11.27
N ASN A 17 -11.34 -2.64 12.54
CA ASN A 17 -12.47 -2.62 13.47
C ASN A 17 -13.58 -1.65 13.02
N ASP A 18 -13.21 -0.46 12.54
CA ASP A 18 -14.16 0.53 12.01
C ASP A 18 -14.87 0.00 10.76
N ILE A 19 -14.12 -0.66 9.86
CA ILE A 19 -14.68 -1.32 8.66
C ILE A 19 -15.66 -2.43 9.08
N ALA A 20 -15.28 -3.30 10.02
CA ALA A 20 -16.15 -4.38 10.50
C ALA A 20 -17.47 -3.84 11.07
N ASN A 21 -17.43 -2.72 11.80
CA ASN A 21 -18.65 -2.07 12.32
C ASN A 21 -19.52 -1.55 11.18
N LYS A 22 -18.96 -0.89 10.18
CA LYS A 22 -19.69 -0.44 8.98
C LYS A 22 -20.32 -1.60 8.22
N VAL A 23 -19.63 -2.73 8.09
CA VAL A 23 -20.17 -3.93 7.44
C VAL A 23 -21.36 -4.49 8.23
N LYS A 24 -21.26 -4.56 9.55
CA LYS A 24 -22.41 -4.98 10.42
C LYS A 24 -23.63 -4.07 10.22
N GLU A 25 -23.40 -2.76 10.15
CA GLU A 25 -24.48 -1.80 9.89
C GLU A 25 -25.11 -2.00 8.50
N ARG A 26 -24.28 -2.29 7.47
CA ARG A 26 -24.78 -2.60 6.11
C ARG A 26 -25.65 -3.84 6.10
N VAL A 27 -25.20 -4.92 6.74
CA VAL A 27 -25.97 -6.18 6.86
C VAL A 27 -27.29 -5.94 7.58
N ALA A 28 -27.29 -5.18 8.68
CA ALA A 28 -28.51 -4.84 9.42
C ALA A 28 -29.52 -4.04 8.58
N LYS A 29 -29.05 -3.30 7.58
CA LYS A 29 -29.87 -2.55 6.61
C LYS A 29 -30.27 -3.37 5.36
N GLY A 30 -29.89 -4.64 5.27
CA GLY A 30 -30.14 -5.50 4.11
C GLY A 30 -29.33 -5.12 2.86
N LEU A 31 -28.23 -4.39 3.02
CA LEU A 31 -27.33 -4.00 1.93
C LEU A 31 -26.32 -5.10 1.62
N SER A 32 -25.78 -5.08 0.40
CA SER A 32 -24.76 -6.05 -0.04
C SER A 32 -23.50 -6.02 0.84
N ILE A 33 -22.94 -7.20 1.09
CA ILE A 33 -21.65 -7.37 1.76
C ILE A 33 -20.53 -7.10 0.76
N PRO A 34 -19.47 -6.32 1.10
CA PRO A 34 -18.34 -6.15 0.21
C PRO A 34 -17.69 -7.48 -0.15
N GLY A 35 -17.36 -7.68 -1.42
CA GLY A 35 -16.72 -8.88 -1.93
C GLY A 35 -15.38 -8.57 -2.58
N LEU A 36 -14.32 -9.31 -2.18
CA LEU A 36 -12.97 -9.18 -2.70
C LEU A 36 -12.54 -10.45 -3.42
N ALA A 37 -12.20 -10.34 -4.70
CA ALA A 37 -11.54 -11.40 -5.47
C ALA A 37 -10.03 -11.21 -5.42
N VAL A 38 -9.29 -12.25 -5.03
CA VAL A 38 -7.84 -12.28 -4.97
C VAL A 38 -7.33 -13.34 -5.94
N ILE A 39 -6.56 -12.92 -6.92
CA ILE A 39 -5.96 -13.77 -7.95
C ILE A 39 -4.47 -13.92 -7.64
N GLN A 40 -4.00 -15.15 -7.52
CA GLN A 40 -2.58 -15.50 -7.37
C GLN A 40 -2.15 -16.44 -8.48
N VAL A 41 -0.95 -16.22 -9.04
CA VAL A 41 -0.33 -17.12 -10.01
C VAL A 41 1.09 -17.45 -9.56
N GLY A 42 1.42 -18.74 -9.60
CA GLY A 42 2.73 -19.25 -9.19
C GLY A 42 2.77 -19.71 -7.74
N SER A 43 3.95 -20.17 -7.32
CA SER A 43 4.15 -20.82 -6.03
C SER A 43 5.07 -20.06 -5.07
N ASP A 44 5.27 -18.75 -5.30
CA ASP A 44 6.12 -17.93 -4.44
C ASP A 44 5.63 -17.95 -2.98
N PRO A 45 6.47 -18.41 -2.01
CA PRO A 45 6.06 -18.55 -0.61
C PRO A 45 5.67 -17.22 0.06
N ALA A 46 6.30 -16.11 -0.35
CA ALA A 46 5.97 -14.80 0.21
C ALA A 46 4.57 -14.36 -0.24
N SER A 47 4.25 -14.54 -1.52
CA SER A 47 2.93 -14.25 -2.08
C SER A 47 1.81 -15.03 -1.38
N LYS A 48 2.05 -16.32 -1.06
CA LYS A 48 1.08 -17.15 -0.31
C LYS A 48 0.77 -16.57 1.07
N ILE A 49 1.78 -16.12 1.80
CA ILE A 49 1.59 -15.50 3.11
C ILE A 49 0.76 -14.20 2.98
N TYR A 50 1.04 -13.38 1.96
CA TYR A 50 0.28 -12.15 1.72
C TYR A 50 -1.18 -12.42 1.37
N VAL A 51 -1.46 -13.42 0.52
CA VAL A 51 -2.84 -13.82 0.19
C VAL A 51 -3.57 -14.34 1.43
N GLN A 52 -2.95 -15.19 2.23
CA GLN A 52 -3.55 -15.66 3.49
C GLN A 52 -3.85 -14.51 4.47
N ASN A 53 -2.97 -13.53 4.57
CA ASN A 53 -3.21 -12.37 5.42
C ASN A 53 -4.40 -11.52 4.91
N LYS A 54 -4.57 -11.40 3.60
CA LYS A 54 -5.70 -10.70 2.98
C LYS A 54 -7.02 -11.46 3.21
N GLN A 55 -7.02 -12.79 3.08
CA GLN A 55 -8.18 -13.62 3.39
C GLN A 55 -8.59 -13.48 4.85
N LYS A 56 -7.63 -13.61 5.79
CA LYS A 56 -7.90 -13.39 7.22
C LYS A 56 -8.48 -12.01 7.50
N ALA A 57 -7.97 -10.97 6.80
CA ALA A 57 -8.51 -9.64 6.96
C ALA A 57 -9.94 -9.52 6.42
N CYS A 58 -10.29 -10.20 5.31
CA CYS A 58 -11.66 -10.28 4.82
C CYS A 58 -12.58 -10.93 5.86
N ASP A 59 -12.17 -12.07 6.43
CA ASP A 59 -12.95 -12.77 7.48
C ASP A 59 -13.14 -11.87 8.71
N GLU A 60 -12.09 -11.18 9.14
CA GLU A 60 -12.12 -10.27 10.29
C GLU A 60 -13.11 -9.11 10.10
N VAL A 61 -13.18 -8.53 8.90
CA VAL A 61 -14.06 -7.40 8.62
C VAL A 61 -15.46 -7.81 8.11
N GLY A 62 -15.68 -9.11 7.88
CA GLY A 62 -16.96 -9.64 7.42
C GLY A 62 -17.22 -9.49 5.91
N PHE A 63 -16.15 -9.49 5.09
CA PHE A 63 -16.26 -9.48 3.63
C PHE A 63 -16.45 -10.88 3.05
N ALA A 64 -17.11 -10.96 1.89
CA ALA A 64 -17.02 -12.14 1.04
C ALA A 64 -15.63 -12.19 0.37
N SER A 65 -14.97 -13.36 0.44
CA SER A 65 -13.63 -13.55 -0.14
C SER A 65 -13.66 -14.63 -1.21
N PHE A 66 -13.17 -14.29 -2.42
CA PHE A 66 -13.10 -15.19 -3.56
C PHE A 66 -11.63 -15.39 -3.94
N ALA A 67 -11.07 -16.55 -3.63
CA ALA A 67 -9.66 -16.85 -3.91
C ALA A 67 -9.53 -17.65 -5.22
N TYR A 68 -8.62 -17.21 -6.08
CA TYR A 68 -8.25 -17.85 -7.33
C TYR A 68 -6.75 -18.11 -7.30
N ASP A 69 -6.35 -19.34 -7.00
CA ASP A 69 -4.95 -19.76 -6.89
C ASP A 69 -4.59 -20.69 -8.07
N PHE A 70 -3.68 -20.22 -8.93
CA PHE A 70 -3.24 -20.92 -10.11
C PHE A 70 -1.74 -21.24 -10.00
N PRO A 71 -1.33 -22.51 -10.01
CA PRO A 71 0.09 -22.86 -10.09
C PRO A 71 0.78 -22.29 -11.31
N GLN A 72 0.04 -22.19 -12.44
CA GLN A 72 0.46 -21.58 -13.71
C GLN A 72 -0.76 -20.97 -14.41
N SER A 73 -0.52 -19.94 -15.20
CA SER A 73 -1.56 -19.30 -16.03
C SER A 73 -0.93 -18.62 -17.24
N THR A 74 -1.79 -18.13 -18.15
CA THR A 74 -1.41 -17.27 -19.29
C THR A 74 -2.07 -15.91 -19.15
N THR A 75 -1.58 -14.92 -19.88
CA THR A 75 -2.20 -13.60 -19.92
C THR A 75 -3.68 -13.69 -20.31
N GLU A 76 -3.99 -14.44 -21.37
CA GLU A 76 -5.34 -14.58 -21.94
C GLU A 76 -6.31 -15.21 -20.93
N ALA A 77 -5.88 -16.25 -20.20
CA ALA A 77 -6.71 -16.89 -19.18
C ALA A 77 -7.03 -15.94 -18.03
N LEU A 78 -6.06 -15.11 -17.61
CA LEU A 78 -6.30 -14.09 -16.59
C LEU A 78 -7.21 -12.98 -17.08
N LEU A 79 -7.08 -12.53 -18.33
CA LEU A 79 -7.98 -11.53 -18.91
C LEU A 79 -9.42 -12.02 -18.93
N THR A 80 -9.66 -13.28 -19.33
CA THR A 80 -10.99 -13.90 -19.32
C THR A 80 -11.58 -13.94 -17.92
N LEU A 81 -10.80 -14.39 -16.93
CA LEU A 81 -11.25 -14.41 -15.53
C LEU A 81 -11.57 -13.00 -15.02
N ILE A 82 -10.74 -12.01 -15.32
CA ILE A 82 -10.98 -10.63 -14.90
C ILE A 82 -12.25 -10.07 -15.54
N ASP A 83 -12.53 -10.40 -16.81
CA ASP A 83 -13.78 -10.01 -17.48
C ASP A 83 -15.00 -10.58 -16.74
N GLU A 84 -14.97 -11.87 -16.39
CA GLU A 84 -16.04 -12.52 -15.61
C GLU A 84 -16.21 -11.83 -14.25
N LEU A 85 -15.10 -11.51 -13.54
CA LEU A 85 -15.14 -10.84 -12.25
C LEU A 85 -15.61 -9.38 -12.34
N ASN A 86 -15.32 -8.70 -13.45
CA ASN A 86 -15.82 -7.35 -13.71
C ASN A 86 -17.36 -7.32 -13.78
N GLU A 87 -17.99 -8.36 -14.38
CA GLU A 87 -19.43 -8.46 -14.52
C GLU A 87 -20.14 -8.94 -13.23
N ARG A 88 -19.45 -9.56 -12.29
CA ARG A 88 -20.03 -10.08 -11.06
C ARG A 88 -20.45 -8.96 -10.11
N LYS A 89 -21.74 -8.94 -9.72
CA LYS A 89 -22.30 -7.94 -8.78
C LYS A 89 -21.89 -8.17 -7.33
N ASP A 90 -21.48 -9.39 -6.97
CA ASP A 90 -21.02 -9.74 -5.63
C ASP A 90 -19.51 -9.54 -5.44
N VAL A 91 -18.77 -9.13 -6.50
CA VAL A 91 -17.35 -8.78 -6.47
C VAL A 91 -17.22 -7.27 -6.61
N HIS A 92 -16.76 -6.61 -5.56
CA HIS A 92 -16.58 -5.16 -5.50
C HIS A 92 -15.12 -4.73 -5.63
N GLY A 93 -14.20 -5.66 -5.37
CA GLY A 93 -12.77 -5.46 -5.55
C GLY A 93 -12.11 -6.66 -6.21
N ILE A 94 -11.16 -6.39 -7.11
CA ILE A 94 -10.31 -7.39 -7.75
C ILE A 94 -8.86 -7.04 -7.45
N LEU A 95 -8.11 -8.01 -6.94
CA LEU A 95 -6.70 -7.88 -6.66
C LEU A 95 -5.93 -8.98 -7.36
N VAL A 96 -4.91 -8.61 -8.13
CA VAL A 96 -3.93 -9.52 -8.71
C VAL A 96 -2.65 -9.44 -7.90
N GLN A 97 -2.30 -10.54 -7.20
CA GLN A 97 -1.11 -10.58 -6.35
C GLN A 97 0.16 -10.50 -7.18
N LEU A 98 0.97 -9.48 -6.93
CA LEU A 98 2.29 -9.33 -7.54
C LEU A 98 3.38 -9.97 -6.65
N PRO A 99 4.51 -10.44 -7.25
CA PRO A 99 4.80 -10.43 -8.69
C PRO A 99 4.06 -11.51 -9.46
N LEU A 100 3.82 -11.26 -10.76
CA LEU A 100 3.37 -12.28 -11.71
C LEU A 100 4.57 -12.96 -12.38
N PRO A 101 4.44 -14.22 -12.83
CA PRO A 101 5.45 -14.88 -13.67
C PRO A 101 5.76 -14.08 -14.96
N ASP A 102 7.00 -14.20 -15.46
CA ASP A 102 7.50 -13.40 -16.59
C ASP A 102 6.75 -13.62 -17.90
N ASN A 103 6.08 -14.77 -18.05
CA ASN A 103 5.26 -15.09 -19.22
C ASN A 103 3.90 -14.37 -19.24
N ILE A 104 3.57 -13.60 -18.19
CA ILE A 104 2.30 -12.88 -18.05
C ILE A 104 2.54 -11.38 -18.23
N ASP A 105 1.80 -10.77 -19.16
CA ASP A 105 1.82 -9.32 -19.35
C ASP A 105 1.09 -8.62 -18.19
N LYS A 106 1.87 -8.22 -17.19
CA LYS A 106 1.37 -7.54 -15.98
C LYS A 106 0.54 -6.30 -16.34
N THR A 107 0.97 -5.52 -17.33
CA THR A 107 0.30 -4.27 -17.69
C THR A 107 -1.11 -4.55 -18.22
N LYS A 108 -1.23 -5.47 -19.17
CA LYS A 108 -2.55 -5.86 -19.70
C LYS A 108 -3.47 -6.41 -18.62
N VAL A 109 -2.93 -7.21 -17.69
CA VAL A 109 -3.72 -7.81 -16.61
C VAL A 109 -4.23 -6.74 -15.65
N LEU A 110 -3.40 -5.81 -15.21
CA LEU A 110 -3.81 -4.75 -14.28
C LEU A 110 -4.78 -3.75 -14.93
N GLU A 111 -4.56 -3.39 -16.19
CA GLU A 111 -5.45 -2.47 -16.93
C GLU A 111 -6.77 -3.13 -17.37
N ARG A 112 -6.91 -4.47 -17.29
CA ARG A 112 -8.18 -5.14 -17.57
C ARG A 112 -9.17 -5.06 -16.40
N ILE A 113 -8.70 -4.85 -15.19
CA ILE A 113 -9.56 -4.65 -14.02
C ILE A 113 -10.36 -3.37 -14.23
N HIS A 114 -11.69 -3.43 -14.07
CA HIS A 114 -12.49 -2.22 -14.16
C HIS A 114 -12.05 -1.21 -13.10
N PRO A 115 -11.84 0.09 -13.42
CA PRO A 115 -11.33 1.08 -12.47
C PRO A 115 -12.08 1.16 -11.15
N SER A 116 -13.40 0.93 -11.15
CA SER A 116 -14.22 0.91 -9.94
C SER A 116 -14.01 -0.33 -9.05
N LYS A 117 -13.33 -1.37 -9.57
CA LYS A 117 -12.97 -2.61 -8.86
C LYS A 117 -11.47 -2.76 -8.64
N ASP A 118 -10.66 -1.81 -9.11
CA ASP A 118 -9.21 -1.75 -8.88
C ASP A 118 -8.91 -1.28 -7.45
N VAL A 119 -9.11 -2.18 -6.49
CA VAL A 119 -8.96 -1.85 -5.06
C VAL A 119 -7.51 -1.76 -4.59
N ASP A 120 -6.54 -2.18 -5.39
CA ASP A 120 -5.11 -1.89 -5.17
C ASP A 120 -4.74 -0.46 -5.61
N GLY A 121 -5.55 0.17 -6.48
CA GLY A 121 -5.40 1.53 -6.94
C GLY A 121 -4.29 1.74 -7.97
N PHE A 122 -3.95 0.71 -8.76
CA PHE A 122 -2.85 0.77 -9.74
C PHE A 122 -3.30 1.09 -11.17
N HIS A 123 -4.61 1.02 -11.44
CA HIS A 123 -5.14 1.31 -12.75
C HIS A 123 -4.81 2.75 -13.17
N PRO A 124 -4.36 3.00 -14.43
CA PRO A 124 -4.00 4.34 -14.90
C PRO A 124 -5.10 5.39 -14.70
N TYR A 125 -6.37 4.99 -14.78
CA TYR A 125 -7.52 5.85 -14.50
C TYR A 125 -7.49 6.37 -13.06
N ASN A 126 -7.32 5.49 -12.07
CA ASN A 126 -7.27 5.86 -10.64
C ASN A 126 -6.04 6.71 -10.31
N ILE A 127 -4.88 6.39 -10.90
CA ILE A 127 -3.66 7.21 -10.78
C ILE A 127 -3.85 8.59 -11.43
N GLY A 128 -4.55 8.66 -12.58
CA GLY A 128 -4.90 9.94 -13.22
C GLY A 128 -5.76 10.82 -12.33
N HIS A 129 -6.77 10.26 -11.68
CA HIS A 129 -7.61 10.97 -10.71
C HIS A 129 -6.81 11.42 -9.48
N LEU A 130 -5.89 10.60 -8.97
CA LEU A 130 -5.00 10.99 -7.88
C LEU A 130 -4.14 12.19 -8.28
N LEU A 131 -3.59 12.20 -9.50
CA LEU A 131 -2.83 13.32 -10.04
C LEU A 131 -3.67 14.61 -10.14
N GLN A 132 -4.94 14.49 -10.51
CA GLN A 132 -5.88 15.61 -10.66
C GLN A 132 -6.47 16.11 -9.33
N ARG A 133 -6.02 15.56 -8.20
CA ARG A 133 -6.51 15.91 -6.83
C ARG A 133 -7.97 15.52 -6.58
N ASP A 134 -8.47 14.55 -7.32
CA ASP A 134 -9.81 13.97 -7.20
C ASP A 134 -9.74 12.44 -7.10
N PRO A 135 -9.06 11.88 -6.06
CA PRO A 135 -8.82 10.46 -5.96
C PRO A 135 -10.11 9.67 -5.78
N ILE A 136 -10.24 8.56 -6.51
CA ILE A 136 -11.36 7.63 -6.44
C ILE A 136 -10.96 6.44 -5.56
N LEU A 137 -10.21 5.47 -6.11
CA LEU A 137 -9.56 4.41 -5.36
C LEU A 137 -8.06 4.70 -5.33
N ARG A 138 -7.49 4.70 -4.13
CA ARG A 138 -6.11 5.16 -3.91
C ARG A 138 -5.17 3.98 -3.76
N PRO A 139 -3.92 4.04 -4.26
CA PRO A 139 -2.92 3.00 -4.05
C PRO A 139 -2.78 2.65 -2.57
N CYS A 140 -2.99 1.37 -2.23
CA CYS A 140 -3.13 0.94 -0.83
C CYS A 140 -1.93 1.29 0.04
N THR A 141 -0.70 1.03 -0.41
CA THR A 141 0.52 1.31 0.37
C THR A 141 0.74 2.81 0.56
N PRO A 142 0.73 3.66 -0.48
CA PRO A 142 0.80 5.12 -0.31
C PRO A 142 -0.30 5.68 0.58
N TYR A 143 -1.53 5.23 0.40
CA TYR A 143 -2.63 5.70 1.25
C TYR A 143 -2.50 5.26 2.70
N GLY A 144 -1.97 4.05 2.95
CA GLY A 144 -1.60 3.60 4.29
C GLY A 144 -0.55 4.51 4.94
N VAL A 145 0.46 4.93 4.17
CA VAL A 145 1.47 5.91 4.63
C VAL A 145 0.83 7.26 4.97
N VAL A 146 -0.13 7.74 4.17
CA VAL A 146 -0.89 8.96 4.50
C VAL A 146 -1.56 8.86 5.87
N LYS A 147 -2.23 7.73 6.14
CA LYS A 147 -2.88 7.50 7.45
C LYS A 147 -1.87 7.48 8.61
N MET A 148 -0.70 6.89 8.39
CA MET A 148 0.38 6.87 9.37
C MET A 148 0.95 8.28 9.62
N LEU A 149 1.18 9.06 8.59
CA LEU A 149 1.62 10.45 8.72
C LEU A 149 0.60 11.30 9.48
N GLN A 150 -0.69 11.18 9.15
CA GLN A 150 -1.77 11.88 9.84
C GLN A 150 -1.88 11.48 11.34
N SER A 151 -1.59 10.21 11.68
CA SER A 151 -1.62 9.74 13.07
C SER A 151 -0.57 10.38 13.98
N THR A 152 0.48 10.99 13.41
CA THR A 152 1.50 11.73 14.18
C THR A 152 0.97 13.03 14.78
N GLY A 153 -0.12 13.60 14.25
CA GLY A 153 -0.65 14.90 14.62
C GLY A 153 0.20 16.09 14.14
N VAL A 154 1.27 15.84 13.38
CA VAL A 154 2.13 16.91 12.83
C VAL A 154 1.41 17.57 11.66
N ASN A 155 1.46 18.91 11.60
CA ASN A 155 1.01 19.64 10.40
C ASN A 155 1.99 19.37 9.26
N LEU A 156 1.53 18.66 8.22
CA LEU A 156 2.35 18.23 7.10
C LEU A 156 2.46 19.28 5.98
N SER A 157 1.56 20.28 5.98
CA SER A 157 1.51 21.30 4.94
C SER A 157 2.78 22.17 4.94
N GLY A 158 3.39 22.30 3.77
CA GLY A 158 4.63 23.07 3.58
C GLY A 158 5.92 22.32 3.90
N LEU A 159 5.85 21.08 4.47
CA LEU A 159 7.03 20.30 4.77
C LEU A 159 7.71 19.77 3.49
N ASN A 160 9.02 19.63 3.54
CA ASN A 160 9.80 18.99 2.48
C ASN A 160 9.74 17.46 2.66
N ALA A 161 9.25 16.76 1.65
CA ALA A 161 9.14 15.32 1.65
C ALA A 161 10.05 14.72 0.57
N THR A 162 10.86 13.73 0.93
CA THR A 162 11.68 12.97 -0.01
C THR A 162 11.19 11.53 -0.07
N VAL A 163 10.79 11.09 -1.26
CA VAL A 163 10.46 9.71 -1.57
C VAL A 163 11.69 9.04 -2.17
N VAL A 164 12.25 8.07 -1.48
CA VAL A 164 13.39 7.27 -1.94
C VAL A 164 12.87 6.03 -2.65
N GLY A 165 12.91 6.07 -3.99
CA GLY A 165 12.34 5.07 -4.89
C GLY A 165 11.23 5.65 -5.78
N ALA A 166 11.21 5.26 -7.07
CA ALA A 166 10.30 5.81 -8.08
C ALA A 166 9.49 4.71 -8.80
N SER A 167 9.13 3.63 -8.09
CA SER A 167 8.30 2.57 -8.63
C SER A 167 6.90 3.09 -8.97
N SER A 168 6.25 2.44 -9.95
CA SER A 168 4.88 2.79 -10.36
C SER A 168 3.82 2.46 -9.30
N ILE A 169 4.12 1.50 -8.41
CA ILE A 169 3.15 1.00 -7.41
C ILE A 169 3.30 1.67 -6.03
N VAL A 170 4.45 2.26 -5.72
CA VAL A 170 4.71 2.92 -4.43
C VAL A 170 5.25 4.33 -4.61
N GLY A 171 6.45 4.49 -5.18
CA GLY A 171 7.17 5.76 -5.10
C GLY A 171 6.48 6.92 -5.81
N ARG A 172 6.02 6.73 -7.05
CA ARG A 172 5.31 7.77 -7.82
C ARG A 172 3.95 8.11 -7.21
N PRO A 173 3.08 7.13 -6.89
CA PRO A 173 1.84 7.42 -6.19
C PRO A 173 2.05 8.08 -4.83
N MET A 174 3.08 7.67 -4.07
CA MET A 174 3.41 8.28 -2.78
C MET A 174 3.71 9.77 -2.91
N ALA A 175 4.43 10.16 -3.95
CA ALA A 175 4.70 11.57 -4.19
C ALA A 175 3.43 12.37 -4.48
N LEU A 176 2.47 11.81 -5.21
CA LEU A 176 1.16 12.43 -5.46
C LEU A 176 0.36 12.57 -4.15
N GLU A 177 0.39 11.55 -3.31
CA GLU A 177 -0.25 11.58 -1.99
C GLU A 177 0.34 12.68 -1.08
N LEU A 178 1.66 12.83 -1.07
CA LEU A 178 2.34 13.88 -0.30
C LEU A 178 2.02 15.28 -0.85
N LEU A 179 1.90 15.44 -2.18
CA LEU A 179 1.43 16.68 -2.80
C LEU A 179 0.00 17.02 -2.37
N LEU A 180 -0.90 16.03 -2.27
CA LEU A 180 -2.26 16.24 -1.76
C LEU A 180 -2.27 16.71 -0.31
N LEU A 181 -1.30 16.28 0.51
CA LEU A 181 -1.13 16.72 1.89
C LEU A 181 -0.48 18.12 1.99
N GLY A 182 -0.17 18.76 0.86
CA GLY A 182 0.46 20.08 0.81
C GLY A 182 1.98 20.06 1.03
N CYS A 183 2.64 18.91 0.90
CA CYS A 183 4.09 18.83 1.00
C CYS A 183 4.77 19.29 -0.29
N THR A 184 5.99 19.84 -0.16
CA THR A 184 6.94 19.98 -1.28
C THR A 184 7.66 18.65 -1.46
N THR A 185 7.46 17.98 -2.61
CA THR A 185 7.87 16.58 -2.77
C THR A 185 9.02 16.43 -3.75
N THR A 186 10.05 15.70 -3.33
CA THR A 186 11.16 15.23 -4.18
C THR A 186 11.08 13.72 -4.34
N ILE A 187 11.13 13.22 -5.59
CA ILE A 187 11.24 11.78 -5.88
C ILE A 187 12.68 11.49 -6.29
N THR A 188 13.28 10.47 -5.67
CA THR A 188 14.63 10.00 -6.03
C THR A 188 14.58 8.60 -6.64
N HIS A 189 15.59 8.26 -7.42
CA HIS A 189 15.71 6.99 -8.14
C HIS A 189 17.20 6.59 -8.27
N SER A 190 17.49 5.44 -8.86
CA SER A 190 18.86 4.89 -8.97
C SER A 190 19.89 5.79 -9.67
N ARG A 191 19.45 6.81 -10.41
CA ARG A 191 20.32 7.80 -11.08
C ARG A 191 20.36 9.16 -10.37
N THR A 192 19.76 9.27 -9.19
CA THR A 192 19.79 10.51 -8.40
C THR A 192 21.20 10.75 -7.87
N ILE A 193 21.72 11.94 -8.15
CA ILE A 193 23.02 12.37 -7.64
C ILE A 193 22.84 12.85 -6.20
N ASP A 194 23.78 12.48 -5.32
CA ASP A 194 23.83 12.94 -3.93
C ASP A 194 22.52 12.68 -3.15
N LEU A 195 22.08 11.41 -3.12
CA LEU A 195 20.87 10.98 -2.40
C LEU A 195 20.89 11.43 -0.92
N ALA A 196 22.05 11.38 -0.28
CA ALA A 196 22.23 11.81 1.11
C ALA A 196 21.76 13.25 1.34
N LYS A 197 22.04 14.16 0.41
CA LYS A 197 21.62 15.56 0.48
C LYS A 197 20.10 15.70 0.37
N HIS A 198 19.45 14.93 -0.51
CA HIS A 198 18.00 14.95 -0.63
C HIS A 198 17.33 14.45 0.67
N VAL A 199 17.88 13.40 1.27
CA VAL A 199 17.36 12.84 2.53
C VAL A 199 17.59 13.80 3.69
N SER A 200 18.79 14.40 3.79
CA SER A 200 19.13 15.31 4.91
C SER A 200 18.37 16.64 4.92
N ASN A 201 17.78 17.03 3.80
CA ASN A 201 16.94 18.23 3.70
C ASN A 201 15.45 17.93 3.96
N ALA A 202 15.06 16.66 4.06
CA ALA A 202 13.67 16.27 4.16
C ALA A 202 13.14 16.28 5.60
N ASP A 203 11.96 16.86 5.80
CA ASP A 203 11.17 16.76 7.04
C ASP A 203 10.41 15.42 7.09
N ILE A 204 10.14 14.84 5.92
CA ILE A 204 9.49 13.55 5.75
C ILE A 204 10.33 12.72 4.79
N VAL A 205 10.72 11.52 5.19
CA VAL A 205 11.41 10.54 4.34
C VAL A 205 10.52 9.31 4.20
N VAL A 206 10.20 8.93 2.96
CA VAL A 206 9.51 7.67 2.66
C VAL A 206 10.44 6.80 1.81
N ALA A 207 10.93 5.69 2.37
CA ALA A 207 11.85 4.78 1.69
C ALA A 207 11.08 3.55 1.15
N GLY A 208 11.27 3.25 -0.15
CA GLY A 208 10.63 2.12 -0.83
C GLY A 208 11.44 1.69 -2.05
N VAL A 209 12.67 1.18 -1.84
CA VAL A 209 13.59 0.72 -2.89
C VAL A 209 13.77 -0.81 -2.92
N GLY A 210 13.40 -1.51 -1.83
CA GLY A 210 13.55 -2.96 -1.70
C GLY A 210 15.01 -3.39 -1.47
N ILE A 211 15.81 -2.56 -0.83
CA ILE A 211 17.22 -2.83 -0.49
C ILE A 211 17.42 -2.55 1.00
N ALA A 212 17.79 -3.58 1.76
CA ALA A 212 17.96 -3.47 3.20
C ALA A 212 19.00 -2.41 3.58
N ASN A 213 18.67 -1.55 4.55
CA ASN A 213 19.54 -0.52 5.11
C ASN A 213 20.17 0.42 4.05
N TYR A 214 19.44 0.66 2.96
CA TYR A 214 19.89 1.53 1.86
C TYR A 214 19.98 3.00 2.30
N VAL A 215 18.96 3.52 2.98
CA VAL A 215 18.96 4.86 3.55
C VAL A 215 19.68 4.83 4.89
N LYS A 216 20.81 5.55 4.97
CA LYS A 216 21.61 5.60 6.20
C LYS A 216 20.96 6.47 7.25
N GLY A 217 20.99 6.02 8.51
CA GLY A 217 20.41 6.77 9.61
C GLY A 217 21.09 8.13 9.83
N GLU A 218 22.38 8.23 9.56
CA GLU A 218 23.13 9.50 9.63
C GLU A 218 22.65 10.57 8.62
N TRP A 219 21.98 10.15 7.54
CA TRP A 219 21.40 11.09 6.56
C TRP A 219 20.10 11.70 7.05
N ILE A 220 19.43 11.09 8.04
CA ILE A 220 18.12 11.57 8.52
C ILE A 220 18.27 12.93 9.21
N LYS A 221 17.50 13.90 8.76
CA LYS A 221 17.38 15.21 9.42
C LYS A 221 16.89 15.02 10.85
N PRO A 222 17.53 15.63 11.88
CA PRO A 222 17.03 15.57 13.25
C PRO A 222 15.55 16.01 13.35
N GLY A 223 14.72 15.16 13.95
CA GLY A 223 13.30 15.44 14.13
C GLY A 223 12.41 15.05 12.92
N ALA A 224 12.97 14.55 11.82
CA ALA A 224 12.19 14.14 10.63
C ALA A 224 11.24 12.97 10.93
N ILE A 225 10.19 12.84 10.12
CA ILE A 225 9.30 11.68 10.10
C ILE A 225 9.84 10.68 9.07
N VAL A 226 10.11 9.45 9.49
CA VAL A 226 10.67 8.40 8.63
C VAL A 226 9.68 7.26 8.47
N ILE A 227 9.26 7.02 7.23
CA ILE A 227 8.37 5.91 6.85
C ILE A 227 9.17 4.92 6.02
N ASP A 228 9.34 3.72 6.54
CA ASP A 228 10.02 2.64 5.85
C ASP A 228 8.99 1.67 5.25
N VAL A 229 8.90 1.65 3.93
CA VAL A 229 8.01 0.75 3.16
C VAL A 229 8.71 -0.58 2.86
N GLY A 230 10.04 -0.62 2.97
CA GLY A 230 10.83 -1.80 2.63
C GLY A 230 10.54 -3.00 3.53
N ILE A 231 10.51 -4.18 2.92
CA ILE A 231 10.46 -5.47 3.62
C ILE A 231 11.46 -6.40 2.93
N ASN A 232 12.61 -6.53 3.53
CA ASN A 232 13.71 -7.34 2.99
C ASN A 232 13.97 -8.54 3.91
N ARG A 233 14.04 -9.73 3.35
CA ARG A 233 14.44 -10.92 4.10
C ARG A 233 15.97 -11.05 4.07
N LEU A 234 16.59 -10.95 5.22
CA LEU A 234 18.04 -11.12 5.37
C LEU A 234 18.44 -12.59 5.31
N PRO A 235 19.73 -12.91 5.07
CA PRO A 235 20.24 -14.29 5.04
C PRO A 235 19.98 -15.06 6.33
N ASN A 236 19.91 -14.39 7.47
CA ASN A 236 19.60 -14.97 8.78
C ASN A 236 18.08 -15.18 9.03
N GLY A 237 17.23 -14.93 8.01
CA GLY A 237 15.79 -15.08 8.07
C GLY A 237 15.04 -13.90 8.71
N LYS A 238 15.73 -12.93 9.32
CA LYS A 238 15.09 -11.73 9.88
C LYS A 238 14.62 -10.80 8.78
N LEU A 239 13.62 -9.97 9.11
CA LEU A 239 13.15 -8.90 8.23
C LEU A 239 13.87 -7.60 8.58
N ALA A 240 14.22 -6.83 7.56
CA ALA A 240 14.77 -5.49 7.68
C ALA A 240 14.07 -4.55 6.69
N GLY A 241 13.99 -3.28 7.04
CA GLY A 241 13.52 -2.23 6.14
C GLY A 241 14.59 -1.72 5.19
N ASP A 242 14.23 -0.72 4.41
CA ASP A 242 15.15 0.00 3.53
C ASP A 242 15.95 1.07 4.28
N VAL A 243 15.53 1.42 5.50
CA VAL A 243 16.21 2.39 6.37
C VAL A 243 17.05 1.66 7.42
N GLU A 244 18.23 2.15 7.67
CA GLU A 244 19.09 1.71 8.76
C GLU A 244 18.50 2.15 10.11
N PHE A 245 17.62 1.30 10.65
CA PHE A 245 16.72 1.65 11.76
C PHE A 245 17.47 2.08 13.02
N GLU A 246 18.52 1.34 13.42
CA GLU A 246 19.24 1.53 14.69
C GLU A 246 19.84 2.94 14.83
N THR A 247 20.34 3.49 13.72
CA THR A 247 20.90 4.86 13.70
C THR A 247 19.84 5.91 13.38
N ALA A 248 18.83 5.58 12.55
CA ALA A 248 17.75 6.48 12.20
C ALA A 248 16.86 6.82 13.42
N VAL A 249 16.58 5.85 14.30
CA VAL A 249 15.74 6.02 15.48
C VAL A 249 16.30 7.05 16.49
N GLU A 250 17.62 7.24 16.51
CA GLU A 250 18.28 8.23 17.37
C GLU A 250 18.12 9.68 16.87
N ARG A 251 17.80 9.85 15.58
CA ARG A 251 17.73 11.15 14.89
C ARG A 251 16.31 11.58 14.54
N ALA A 252 15.48 10.65 14.08
CA ALA A 252 14.11 10.92 13.70
C ALA A 252 13.25 11.42 14.85
N GLY A 253 12.22 12.20 14.57
CA GLY A 253 11.15 12.52 15.51
C GLY A 253 10.11 11.40 15.58
N TRP A 254 9.84 10.78 14.41
CA TRP A 254 8.93 9.66 14.25
C TRP A 254 9.50 8.64 13.28
N ILE A 255 9.30 7.35 13.53
CA ILE A 255 9.79 6.29 12.64
C ILE A 255 8.86 5.07 12.67
N THR A 256 8.72 4.41 11.52
CA THR A 256 8.01 3.13 11.42
C THR A 256 8.96 1.96 11.69
N PRO A 257 8.54 0.92 12.43
CA PRO A 257 9.31 -0.31 12.56
C PRO A 257 9.12 -1.22 11.34
N VAL A 258 10.09 -2.09 11.06
CA VAL A 258 9.95 -3.22 10.12
C VAL A 258 10.38 -4.51 10.83
N PRO A 259 9.45 -5.49 11.01
CA PRO A 259 8.03 -5.49 10.61
C PRO A 259 7.13 -4.68 11.55
N GLY A 260 5.86 -4.48 11.15
CA GLY A 260 4.82 -3.86 11.99
C GLY A 260 4.49 -2.40 11.66
N GLY A 261 5.20 -1.81 10.69
CA GLY A 261 4.91 -0.49 10.14
C GLY A 261 3.93 -0.53 8.97
N VAL A 262 4.42 -0.30 7.76
CA VAL A 262 3.59 -0.09 6.54
C VAL A 262 2.84 -1.34 6.08
N GLY A 263 3.41 -2.54 6.19
CA GLY A 263 2.79 -3.78 5.69
C GLY A 263 1.35 -4.01 6.18
N PRO A 264 1.08 -3.97 7.50
CA PRO A 264 -0.29 -4.08 8.02
C PRO A 264 -1.25 -3.02 7.48
N MET A 265 -0.76 -1.80 7.27
CA MET A 265 -1.55 -0.69 6.74
C MET A 265 -1.97 -0.92 5.29
N THR A 266 -1.13 -1.51 4.45
CA THR A 266 -1.49 -1.88 3.08
C THR A 266 -2.72 -2.78 3.05
N VAL A 267 -2.78 -3.79 3.92
CA VAL A 267 -3.93 -4.69 4.02
C VAL A 267 -5.18 -3.95 4.54
N ALA A 268 -5.03 -3.07 5.52
CA ALA A 268 -6.15 -2.29 6.04
C ALA A 268 -6.73 -1.33 4.96
N MET A 269 -5.87 -0.72 4.14
CA MET A 269 -6.32 0.14 3.03
C MET A 269 -6.98 -0.66 1.91
N LEU A 270 -6.54 -1.88 1.64
CA LEU A 270 -7.22 -2.77 0.71
C LEU A 270 -8.67 -3.05 1.16
N MET A 271 -8.89 -3.32 2.45
CA MET A 271 -10.24 -3.47 3.00
C MET A 271 -11.03 -2.15 2.89
N SER A 272 -10.39 -1.01 3.17
CA SER A 272 -11.02 0.30 3.03
C SER A 272 -11.47 0.59 1.60
N ASN A 273 -10.60 0.35 0.61
CA ASN A 273 -10.93 0.54 -0.81
C ASN A 273 -12.03 -0.42 -1.27
N THR A 274 -12.04 -1.67 -0.80
CA THR A 274 -13.08 -2.64 -1.15
C THR A 274 -14.45 -2.24 -0.59
N LEU A 275 -14.50 -1.73 0.65
CA LEU A 275 -15.72 -1.17 1.22
C LEU A 275 -16.18 0.06 0.41
N GLU A 276 -15.28 0.98 0.12
CA GLU A 276 -15.57 2.19 -0.65
C GLU A 276 -16.09 1.86 -2.07
N ALA A 277 -15.48 0.88 -2.74
CA ALA A 277 -15.95 0.39 -4.03
C ALA A 277 -17.38 -0.19 -3.94
N CYS A 278 -17.66 -0.96 -2.89
CA CYS A 278 -19.01 -1.46 -2.63
C CYS A 278 -20.00 -0.35 -2.36
N GLU A 279 -19.64 0.70 -1.63
CA GLU A 279 -20.54 1.81 -1.29
C GLU A 279 -20.82 2.75 -2.48
N LYS A 280 -19.82 3.00 -3.31
CA LYS A 280 -19.92 3.99 -4.40
C LYS A 280 -20.40 3.41 -5.72
N PHE A 281 -20.09 2.14 -6.03
CA PHE A 281 -20.24 1.57 -7.37
C PHE A 281 -21.15 0.34 -7.44
N SER A 282 -21.76 -0.11 -6.32
CA SER A 282 -22.77 -1.17 -6.33
C SER A 282 -24.11 -0.60 -6.80
N HIS A 283 -24.45 -0.85 -8.06
CA HIS A 283 -25.76 -0.50 -8.64
C HIS A 283 -26.47 -1.74 -9.15
#